data_6c6106a56c10f1bc24e6853aee4b4860
#
_entry.id   6c6106a56c10f1bc24e6853aee4b4860
#
_cell.length_a   1.000
_cell.length_b   1.000
_cell.length_c   1.000
_cell.angle_alpha   90.00
_cell.angle_beta   90.00
_cell.angle_gamma   90.00
#
_symmetry.space_group_name_H-M   'P 1'
#
loop_
_entity.id
_entity.type
_entity.pdbx_description
1 polymer ?
#
loop_
_entity_poly.entity_id
_entity_poly.type
_entity_poly.pdbx_seq_one_letter_code
_entity_poly.pdbx_strand_id
1 'polypeptide(L)'
;AGTPDFIGSHAFATAVEYLSAIGLDRIHAYETELLEHLTQIISQEPSLEILGTAPGKGAVVTFISHQAHAYDLGLLLDQQGVALRTGHHCAIPLIEGMGHHATIRASLGLYNTHEDLEIFAKALRRALTMLG
;
A
#
# COMPACT_ATOMS: atom_id res chain seq x y z
N ALA A 1 -27.02 -13.67 -15.75
CA ALA A 1 -27.30 -14.59 -16.82
C ALA A 1 -26.85 -14.00 -18.15
N GLY A 2 -26.13 -14.75 -18.95
CA GLY A 2 -25.58 -14.30 -20.22
C GLY A 2 -24.27 -15.04 -20.54
N THR A 3 -23.68 -14.71 -21.67
CA THR A 3 -22.37 -15.28 -22.08
C THR A 3 -21.30 -14.78 -21.10
N PRO A 4 -20.55 -15.68 -20.45
CA PRO A 4 -19.47 -15.27 -19.55
C PRO A 4 -18.33 -14.60 -20.33
N ASP A 5 -17.51 -13.80 -19.63
CA ASP A 5 -16.27 -13.26 -20.18
C ASP A 5 -15.25 -14.39 -20.34
N PHE A 6 -15.28 -15.08 -21.50
CA PHE A 6 -14.39 -16.19 -21.78
C PHE A 6 -12.96 -15.74 -22.12
N ILE A 7 -12.78 -14.52 -22.63
CA ILE A 7 -11.47 -13.94 -22.91
C ILE A 7 -10.76 -13.63 -21.58
N GLY A 8 -11.44 -12.92 -20.68
CA GLY A 8 -10.90 -12.64 -19.35
C GLY A 8 -10.64 -13.90 -18.53
N SER A 9 -11.55 -14.90 -18.61
CA SER A 9 -11.35 -16.18 -17.94
C SER A 9 -10.11 -16.93 -18.45
N HIS A 10 -9.84 -16.91 -19.74
CA HIS A 10 -8.64 -17.53 -20.32
C HIS A 10 -7.37 -16.79 -19.87
N ALA A 11 -7.37 -15.47 -19.94
CA ALA A 11 -6.26 -14.64 -19.47
C ALA A 11 -5.99 -14.84 -17.96
N PHE A 12 -7.04 -14.97 -17.16
CA PHE A 12 -6.93 -15.24 -15.71
C PHE A 12 -6.27 -16.61 -15.43
N ALA A 13 -6.57 -17.64 -16.21
CA ALA A 13 -5.91 -18.94 -16.08
C ALA A 13 -4.39 -18.81 -16.26
N THR A 14 -3.94 -18.06 -17.27
CA THR A 14 -2.51 -17.79 -17.49
C THR A 14 -1.86 -17.06 -16.31
N ALA A 15 -2.56 -16.08 -15.70
CA ALA A 15 -2.07 -15.40 -14.51
C ALA A 15 -1.95 -16.34 -13.30
N VAL A 16 -2.91 -17.24 -13.12
CA VAL A 16 -2.86 -18.27 -12.05
C VAL A 16 -1.68 -19.24 -12.28
N GLU A 17 -1.47 -19.69 -13.51
CA GLU A 17 -0.33 -20.55 -13.86
C GLU A 17 1.01 -19.86 -13.58
N TYR A 18 1.14 -18.58 -13.95
CA TYR A 18 2.33 -17.77 -13.68
C TYR A 18 2.65 -17.69 -12.19
N LEU A 19 1.67 -17.30 -11.36
CA LEU A 19 1.86 -17.20 -9.92
C LEU A 19 2.14 -18.55 -9.27
N SER A 20 1.47 -19.62 -9.75
CA SER A 20 1.69 -20.99 -9.27
C SER A 20 3.10 -21.50 -9.58
N ALA A 21 3.65 -21.13 -10.74
CA ALA A 21 5.02 -21.49 -11.12
C ALA A 21 6.09 -20.79 -10.25
N ILE A 22 5.82 -19.57 -9.79
CA ILE A 22 6.66 -18.88 -8.78
C ILE A 22 6.52 -19.56 -7.41
N GLY A 23 5.30 -19.95 -7.03
CA GLY A 23 4.92 -20.56 -5.76
C GLY A 23 4.32 -19.55 -4.78
N LEU A 24 3.04 -19.74 -4.44
CA LEU A 24 2.31 -18.80 -3.59
C LEU A 24 2.92 -18.64 -2.19
N ASP A 25 3.45 -19.72 -1.60
CA ASP A 25 4.12 -19.67 -0.31
C ASP A 25 5.39 -18.80 -0.34
N ARG A 26 6.13 -18.86 -1.44
CA ARG A 26 7.34 -18.04 -1.64
C ARG A 26 6.98 -16.57 -1.83
N ILE A 27 5.92 -16.29 -2.58
CA ILE A 27 5.39 -14.93 -2.76
C ILE A 27 4.96 -14.38 -1.41
N HIS A 28 4.18 -15.14 -0.65
CA HIS A 28 3.70 -14.72 0.67
C HIS A 28 4.85 -14.45 1.66
N ALA A 29 5.85 -15.30 1.70
CA ALA A 29 7.02 -15.10 2.57
C ALA A 29 7.77 -13.81 2.21
N TYR A 30 8.01 -13.56 0.92
CA TYR A 30 8.68 -12.36 0.44
C TYR A 30 7.87 -11.09 0.70
N GLU A 31 6.57 -11.10 0.40
CA GLU A 31 5.70 -9.96 0.67
C GLU A 31 5.57 -9.67 2.18
N THR A 32 5.67 -10.70 3.03
CA THR A 32 5.69 -10.52 4.49
C THR A 32 6.95 -9.79 4.94
N GLU A 33 8.11 -10.15 4.41
CA GLU A 33 9.38 -9.47 4.68
C GLU A 33 9.33 -7.99 4.27
N LEU A 34 8.82 -7.70 3.07
CA LEU A 34 8.64 -6.33 2.61
C LEU A 34 7.62 -5.55 3.47
N LEU A 35 6.55 -6.20 3.89
CA LEU A 35 5.53 -5.60 4.76
C LEU A 35 6.09 -5.21 6.12
N GLU A 36 6.93 -6.05 6.72
CA GLU A 36 7.62 -5.75 7.98
C GLU A 36 8.52 -4.53 7.83
N HIS A 37 9.31 -4.46 6.75
CA HIS A 37 10.20 -3.34 6.47
C HIS A 37 9.39 -2.04 6.24
N LEU A 38 8.34 -2.08 5.41
CA LEU A 38 7.46 -0.92 5.17
C LEU A 38 6.82 -0.43 6.48
N THR A 39 6.36 -1.37 7.31
CA THR A 39 5.76 -1.05 8.62
C THR A 39 6.76 -0.35 9.53
N GLN A 40 8.01 -0.80 9.56
CA GLN A 40 9.08 -0.16 10.32
C GLN A 40 9.36 1.27 9.84
N ILE A 41 9.47 1.48 8.52
CA ILE A 41 9.69 2.81 7.93
C ILE A 41 8.59 3.80 8.39
N ILE A 42 7.33 3.41 8.27
CA ILE A 42 6.21 4.29 8.63
C ILE A 42 6.14 4.53 10.14
N SER A 43 6.40 3.50 10.96
CA SER A 43 6.39 3.59 12.42
C SER A 43 7.51 4.46 13.00
N GLN A 44 8.57 4.72 12.24
CA GLN A 44 9.66 5.62 12.66
C GLN A 44 9.30 7.10 12.53
N GLU A 45 8.21 7.43 11.84
CA GLU A 45 7.76 8.80 11.62
C GLU A 45 6.68 9.18 12.66
N PRO A 46 7.00 10.02 13.68
CA PRO A 46 6.08 10.30 14.79
C PRO A 46 4.77 10.99 14.39
N SER A 47 4.76 11.64 13.23
CA SER A 47 3.57 12.29 12.67
C SER A 47 2.63 11.35 11.94
N LEU A 48 2.98 10.06 11.83
CA LEU A 48 2.18 9.06 11.14
C LEU A 48 1.60 8.04 12.12
N GLU A 49 0.40 7.56 11.82
CA GLU A 49 -0.28 6.51 12.58
C GLU A 49 -0.75 5.40 11.62
N ILE A 50 -0.35 4.16 11.89
CA ILE A 50 -0.77 2.99 11.11
C ILE A 50 -2.15 2.53 11.57
N LEU A 51 -3.05 2.35 10.60
CA LEU A 51 -4.37 1.78 10.81
C LEU A 51 -4.37 0.30 10.36
N GLY A 52 -5.08 -0.56 11.12
CA GLY A 52 -5.19 -1.98 10.78
C GLY A 52 -3.91 -2.77 11.07
N THR A 53 -3.69 -3.04 12.35
CA THR A 53 -2.52 -3.77 12.86
C THR A 53 -2.79 -5.26 13.13
N ALA A 54 -3.89 -5.82 12.62
CA ALA A 54 -4.24 -7.23 12.82
C ALA A 54 -3.15 -8.17 12.27
N PRO A 55 -2.86 -9.28 12.96
CA PRO A 55 -1.92 -10.27 12.47
C PRO A 55 -2.44 -10.95 11.19
N GLY A 56 -1.54 -11.39 10.32
CA GLY A 56 -1.88 -12.12 9.10
C GLY A 56 -2.52 -11.25 8.00
N LYS A 57 -2.35 -9.92 8.05
CA LYS A 57 -2.78 -9.03 6.97
C LYS A 57 -1.93 -9.24 5.71
N GLY A 58 -2.50 -8.92 4.54
CA GLY A 58 -1.76 -8.92 3.29
C GLY A 58 -0.72 -7.79 3.23
N ALA A 59 0.05 -7.73 2.15
CA ALA A 59 1.15 -6.79 1.93
C ALA A 59 0.67 -5.34 1.68
N VAL A 60 -0.11 -4.81 2.62
CA VAL A 60 -0.72 -3.48 2.56
C VAL A 60 -0.58 -2.79 3.90
N VAL A 61 -0.15 -1.52 3.89
CA VAL A 61 -0.17 -0.65 5.07
C VAL A 61 -1.03 0.56 4.78
N THR A 62 -2.03 0.79 5.64
CA THR A 62 -2.84 2.00 5.63
C THR A 62 -2.43 2.86 6.81
N PHE A 63 -2.26 4.15 6.59
CA PHE A 63 -1.83 5.09 7.62
C PHE A 63 -2.46 6.47 7.41
N ILE A 64 -2.42 7.29 8.45
CA ILE A 64 -2.78 8.69 8.42
C ILE A 64 -1.58 9.56 8.80
N SER A 65 -1.63 10.84 8.45
CA SER A 65 -0.70 11.84 8.94
C SER A 65 -1.44 12.85 9.83
N HIS A 66 -0.86 13.15 11.00
CA HIS A 66 -1.38 14.15 11.92
C HIS A 66 -0.94 15.58 11.56
N GLN A 67 0.03 15.76 10.66
CA GLN A 67 0.56 17.06 10.26
C GLN A 67 0.17 17.49 8.84
N ALA A 68 -0.28 16.57 7.99
CA ALA A 68 -0.53 16.84 6.59
C ALA A 68 -1.79 16.14 6.09
N HIS A 69 -2.49 16.76 5.14
CA HIS A 69 -3.62 16.12 4.50
C HIS A 69 -3.15 14.96 3.62
N ALA A 70 -3.92 13.86 3.61
CA ALA A 70 -3.55 12.64 2.87
C ALA A 70 -3.29 12.88 1.38
N TYR A 71 -4.07 13.76 0.74
CA TYR A 71 -3.90 14.10 -0.67
C TYR A 71 -2.63 14.88 -0.94
N ASP A 72 -2.26 15.83 -0.07
CA ASP A 72 -1.06 16.65 -0.24
C ASP A 72 0.19 15.78 -0.09
N LEU A 73 0.21 14.91 0.91
CA LEU A 73 1.29 13.96 1.10
C LEU A 73 1.40 12.98 -0.08
N GLY A 74 0.26 12.46 -0.57
CA GLY A 74 0.23 11.59 -1.75
C GLY A 74 0.75 12.29 -3.00
N LEU A 75 0.37 13.54 -3.23
CA LEU A 75 0.84 14.33 -4.38
C LEU A 75 2.35 14.56 -4.35
N LEU A 76 2.91 14.90 -3.18
CA LEU A 76 4.36 15.12 -3.05
C LEU A 76 5.16 13.81 -3.21
N LEU A 77 4.59 12.68 -2.82
CA LEU A 77 5.19 11.37 -3.04
C LEU A 77 5.17 10.99 -4.52
N ASP A 78 4.03 11.21 -5.19
CA ASP A 78 3.88 10.95 -6.63
C ASP A 78 4.89 11.76 -7.47
N GLN A 79 5.11 13.04 -7.15
CA GLN A 79 6.13 13.89 -7.78
C GLN A 79 7.56 13.36 -7.61
N GLN A 80 7.78 12.48 -6.64
CA GLN A 80 9.06 11.82 -6.38
C GLN A 80 9.11 10.37 -6.90
N GLY A 81 8.11 9.98 -7.71
CA GLY A 81 8.03 8.66 -8.33
C GLY A 81 7.46 7.57 -7.42
N VAL A 82 6.83 7.94 -6.30
CA VAL A 82 6.22 7.00 -5.34
C VAL A 82 4.70 7.09 -5.42
N ALA A 83 4.07 6.14 -6.10
CA ALA A 83 2.63 6.09 -6.27
C ALA A 83 1.95 5.39 -5.08
N LEU A 84 1.14 6.13 -4.34
CA LEU A 84 0.29 5.62 -3.26
C LEU A 84 -1.18 5.89 -3.55
N ARG A 85 -2.07 5.18 -2.90
CA ARG A 85 -3.49 5.49 -2.96
C ARG A 85 -3.91 6.31 -1.76
N THR A 86 -4.62 7.43 -2.01
CA THR A 86 -5.17 8.32 -0.97
C THR A 86 -6.69 8.38 -1.03
N GLY A 87 -7.33 8.68 0.09
CA GLY A 87 -8.77 8.86 0.21
C GLY A 87 -9.48 7.81 1.05
N HIS A 88 -10.74 7.55 0.71
CA HIS A 88 -11.61 6.64 1.47
C HIS A 88 -11.51 5.16 1.03
N HIS A 89 -10.80 4.86 -0.05
CA HIS A 89 -10.63 3.50 -0.60
C HIS A 89 -11.95 2.75 -0.87
N CYS A 90 -13.00 3.48 -1.28
CA CYS A 90 -14.38 2.98 -1.46
C CYS A 90 -15.02 2.45 -0.16
N ALA A 91 -14.54 2.89 1.00
CA ALA A 91 -14.99 2.46 2.33
C ALA A 91 -15.33 3.67 3.22
N ILE A 92 -16.08 4.65 2.69
CA ILE A 92 -16.43 5.90 3.39
C ILE A 92 -16.98 5.63 4.81
N PRO A 93 -17.99 4.76 5.01
CA PRO A 93 -18.54 4.57 6.36
C PRO A 93 -17.52 4.04 7.38
N LEU A 94 -16.55 3.25 6.93
CA LEU A 94 -15.48 2.73 7.77
C LEU A 94 -14.51 3.86 8.18
N ILE A 95 -14.03 4.63 7.20
CA ILE A 95 -13.04 5.68 7.44
C ILE A 95 -13.63 6.80 8.31
N GLU A 96 -14.86 7.23 8.04
CA GLU A 96 -15.58 8.21 8.85
C GLU A 96 -15.92 7.67 10.25
N GLY A 97 -16.30 6.40 10.36
CA GLY A 97 -16.56 5.74 11.64
C GLY A 97 -15.31 5.64 12.53
N MET A 98 -14.11 5.64 11.93
CA MET A 98 -12.83 5.74 12.63
C MET A 98 -12.42 7.18 12.94
N GLY A 99 -13.21 8.18 12.54
CA GLY A 99 -12.95 9.60 12.80
C GLY A 99 -11.98 10.27 11.80
N HIS A 100 -11.77 9.64 10.63
CA HIS A 100 -10.84 10.15 9.61
C HIS A 100 -11.57 10.60 8.35
N HIS A 101 -11.02 11.63 7.67
CA HIS A 101 -11.56 12.12 6.41
C HIS A 101 -10.90 11.49 5.17
N ALA A 102 -9.68 11.01 5.32
CA ALA A 102 -8.93 10.33 4.28
C ALA A 102 -7.77 9.56 4.90
N THR A 103 -7.31 8.53 4.22
CA THR A 103 -6.15 7.73 4.61
C THR A 103 -5.20 7.57 3.42
N ILE A 104 -4.00 7.10 3.68
CA ILE A 104 -2.98 6.80 2.68
C ILE A 104 -2.72 5.30 2.74
N ARG A 105 -2.64 4.66 1.57
CA ARG A 105 -2.41 3.22 1.46
C ARG A 105 -1.20 2.93 0.58
N ALA A 106 -0.22 2.28 1.17
CA ALA A 106 0.90 1.67 0.46
C ALA A 106 0.60 0.18 0.27
N SER A 107 0.71 -0.29 -0.96
CA SER A 107 0.48 -1.70 -1.33
C SER A 107 1.72 -2.24 -2.00
N LEU A 108 2.16 -3.42 -1.59
CA LEU A 108 3.32 -4.11 -2.10
C LEU A 108 2.88 -5.33 -2.90
N GLY A 109 3.71 -5.76 -3.82
CA GLY A 109 3.54 -6.99 -4.58
C GLY A 109 4.88 -7.69 -4.77
N LEU A 110 4.84 -8.88 -5.33
CA LEU A 110 6.00 -9.75 -5.56
C LEU A 110 7.13 -9.13 -6.42
N TYR A 111 6.85 -8.02 -7.09
CA TYR A 111 7.79 -7.27 -7.95
C TYR A 111 8.44 -6.07 -7.26
N ASN A 112 7.98 -5.69 -6.07
CA ASN A 112 8.63 -4.64 -5.31
C ASN A 112 9.92 -5.13 -4.65
N THR A 113 10.84 -4.21 -4.41
CA THR A 113 12.16 -4.49 -3.85
C THR A 113 12.40 -3.71 -2.57
N HIS A 114 13.42 -4.10 -1.79
CA HIS A 114 13.88 -3.30 -0.67
C HIS A 114 14.35 -1.91 -1.08
N GLU A 115 14.91 -1.77 -2.29
CA GLU A 115 15.32 -0.48 -2.85
C GLU A 115 14.12 0.45 -3.04
N ASP A 116 12.98 -0.07 -3.51
CA ASP A 116 11.73 0.72 -3.62
C ASP A 116 11.31 1.26 -2.24
N LEU A 117 11.47 0.47 -1.18
CA LEU A 117 11.15 0.91 0.19
C LEU A 117 12.11 1.98 0.70
N GLU A 118 13.39 1.92 0.35
CA GLU A 118 14.36 2.97 0.66
C GLU A 118 14.06 4.28 -0.10
N ILE A 119 13.64 4.18 -1.37
CA ILE A 119 13.17 5.33 -2.16
C ILE A 119 11.92 5.93 -1.51
N PHE A 120 10.96 5.09 -1.13
CA PHE A 120 9.77 5.53 -0.40
C PHE A 120 10.12 6.24 0.89
N ALA A 121 11.02 5.68 1.72
CA ALA A 121 11.43 6.28 2.99
C ALA A 121 12.03 7.68 2.82
N LYS A 122 12.90 7.85 1.81
CA LYS A 122 13.50 9.15 1.49
C LYS A 122 12.46 10.16 1.01
N ALA A 123 11.58 9.73 0.10
CA ALA A 123 10.51 10.57 -0.43
C ALA A 123 9.53 10.99 0.67
N LEU A 124 9.15 10.05 1.56
CA LEU A 124 8.25 10.29 2.69
C LEU A 124 8.81 11.36 3.64
N ARG A 125 10.06 11.21 4.10
CA ARG A 125 10.69 12.20 4.99
C ARG A 125 10.80 13.57 4.36
N ARG A 126 11.14 13.63 3.07
CA ARG A 126 11.19 14.89 2.34
C ARG A 126 9.81 15.55 2.23
N ALA A 127 8.77 14.77 1.90
CA ALA A 127 7.41 15.29 1.80
C ALA A 127 6.89 15.78 3.16
N LEU A 128 7.13 15.03 4.24
CA LEU A 128 6.78 15.44 5.60
C LEU A 128 7.50 16.74 6.01
N THR A 129 8.77 16.89 5.67
CA THR A 129 9.53 18.13 5.94
C THR A 129 8.99 19.34 5.16
N MET A 130 8.42 19.12 3.97
CA MET A 130 7.84 20.21 3.17
C MET A 130 6.45 20.64 3.65
N LEU A 131 5.75 19.79 4.37
CA LEU A 131 4.38 19.99 4.84
C LEU A 131 4.29 20.36 6.33
N GLY A 132 5.38 20.27 7.08
CA GLY A 132 5.52 20.68 8.48
C GLY A 132 6.22 21.98 8.61
#